data_8b7c7eeefdec411d730648522a0f184c
#
_entry.id   8b7c7eeefdec411d730648522a0f184c
#
_cell.length_a   1.000
_cell.length_b   1.000
_cell.length_c   1.000
_cell.angle_alpha   90.00
_cell.angle_beta   90.00
_cell.angle_gamma   90.00
#
_symmetry.space_group_name_H-M   'P 1'
#
loop_
_entity.id
_entity.type
_entity.pdbx_description
1 polymer ?
#
loop_
_entity_poly.entity_id
_entity_poly.type
_entity_poly.pdbx_seq_one_letter_code
_entity_poly.pdbx_strand_id
1 'polypeptide(L)'
;MGIHVIDEAKRCLNCKNPRCRTGCPISTNIPEMIQLLLKEDLPTAANMLFENNPLSMICSLVCDHEKQCEGHCIRGIKESPVHISSIENYISDSCFERLHLDMAPSNGKKVAVIGAGPAGITIAILLARRGYKITVFENREKIGGILRYGIPEFRLPKTILDRYYRKMREMGILFRPNFSIGGSVSLQDLLNDGYKSIFVGTGAWRPKRLLIAGETFGNVHYAINYLNSPDVYDLGERVVVIGAGNAAMDVARTAVRHGARHVTVYSVTEVPAASPKEVEYAKLDGVHFEYLQTAIEIKDEGPIICDVSWNEQGQMVKHEETAHLVQADSVIISISQGPQDRLVNRDKSLQLNDKGLLKTDEHGETTMPGVFASGDVVTGAKTVVEAVHYSKMIADAMHEYMQNNP
;
A
#
# COMPACT_ATOMS: atom_id res chain seq x y z
N MET A 1 -28.87 3.72 2.03
CA MET A 1 -29.16 4.07 0.62
C MET A 1 -27.85 4.11 -0.15
N GLY A 2 -27.75 3.42 -1.29
CA GLY A 2 -26.58 3.52 -2.14
C GLY A 2 -26.43 4.93 -2.71
N ILE A 3 -25.19 5.43 -2.79
CA ILE A 3 -24.90 6.74 -3.39
C ILE A 3 -25.14 6.61 -4.89
N HIS A 4 -26.03 7.45 -5.46
CA HIS A 4 -26.17 7.56 -6.90
C HIS A 4 -25.04 8.44 -7.45
N VAL A 5 -24.12 7.83 -8.19
CA VAL A 5 -22.85 8.46 -8.62
C VAL A 5 -23.06 9.77 -9.38
N ILE A 6 -24.06 9.83 -10.26
CA ILE A 6 -24.36 11.04 -11.04
C ILE A 6 -24.89 12.17 -10.14
N ASP A 7 -25.75 11.85 -9.15
CA ASP A 7 -26.26 12.86 -8.22
C ASP A 7 -25.14 13.37 -7.32
N GLU A 8 -24.23 12.49 -6.92
CA GLU A 8 -23.04 12.89 -6.18
C GLU A 8 -22.10 13.77 -7.02
N ALA A 9 -21.90 13.43 -8.29
CA ALA A 9 -21.12 14.24 -9.24
C ALA A 9 -21.70 15.65 -9.42
N LYS A 10 -23.04 15.82 -9.47
CA LYS A 10 -23.71 17.13 -9.56
C LYS A 10 -23.48 18.02 -8.33
N ARG A 11 -23.10 17.46 -7.19
CA ARG A 11 -22.74 18.25 -6.00
C ARG A 11 -21.42 18.99 -6.16
N CYS A 12 -20.56 18.60 -7.11
CA CYS A 12 -19.28 19.24 -7.34
C CYS A 12 -19.44 20.68 -7.85
N LEU A 13 -18.79 21.62 -7.18
CA LEU A 13 -18.86 23.05 -7.52
C LEU A 13 -17.96 23.46 -8.70
N ASN A 14 -17.22 22.54 -9.29
CA ASN A 14 -16.25 22.80 -10.34
C ASN A 14 -15.33 23.99 -10.03
N CYS A 15 -14.68 23.95 -8.86
CA CYS A 15 -13.90 25.05 -8.31
C CYS A 15 -12.74 25.45 -9.24
N LYS A 16 -12.52 26.75 -9.45
CA LYS A 16 -11.37 27.28 -10.20
C LYS A 16 -10.03 26.90 -9.54
N ASN A 17 -9.98 26.93 -8.21
CA ASN A 17 -8.83 26.50 -7.41
C ASN A 17 -9.25 25.29 -6.55
N PRO A 18 -9.22 24.08 -7.09
CA PRO A 18 -9.78 22.90 -6.45
C PRO A 18 -8.87 22.39 -5.31
N ARG A 19 -9.28 22.61 -4.07
CA ARG A 19 -8.55 22.12 -2.89
C ARG A 19 -8.45 20.60 -2.86
N CYS A 20 -9.44 19.88 -3.40
CA CYS A 20 -9.41 18.42 -3.53
C CYS A 20 -8.22 17.94 -4.39
N ARG A 21 -7.84 18.69 -5.44
CA ARG A 21 -6.65 18.41 -6.25
C ARG A 21 -5.37 18.57 -5.45
N THR A 22 -5.23 19.64 -4.67
CA THR A 22 -4.04 19.86 -3.83
C THR A 22 -3.96 18.89 -2.66
N GLY A 23 -5.09 18.37 -2.18
CA GLY A 23 -5.13 17.30 -1.18
C GLY A 23 -4.84 15.90 -1.73
N CYS A 24 -4.81 15.73 -3.06
CA CYS A 24 -4.44 14.47 -3.69
C CYS A 24 -2.92 14.39 -3.88
N PRO A 25 -2.22 13.36 -3.36
CA PRO A 25 -0.76 13.24 -3.47
C PRO A 25 -0.23 13.23 -4.90
N ILE A 26 -1.05 12.85 -5.88
CA ILE A 26 -0.72 12.84 -7.32
C ILE A 26 -1.45 13.93 -8.11
N SER A 27 -2.07 14.89 -7.41
CA SER A 27 -2.72 16.06 -7.99
C SER A 27 -3.74 15.73 -9.09
N THR A 28 -4.56 14.68 -8.90
CA THR A 28 -5.63 14.29 -9.84
C THR A 28 -6.54 15.48 -10.14
N ASN A 29 -6.84 15.71 -11.43
CA ASN A 29 -7.74 16.79 -11.84
C ASN A 29 -9.21 16.41 -11.62
N ILE A 30 -9.59 16.37 -10.36
CA ILE A 30 -10.90 15.88 -9.88
C ILE A 30 -12.07 16.66 -10.48
N PRO A 31 -12.08 18.02 -10.56
CA PRO A 31 -13.18 18.71 -11.19
C PRO A 31 -13.39 18.32 -12.65
N GLU A 32 -12.31 18.19 -13.42
CA GLU A 32 -12.39 17.80 -14.83
C GLU A 32 -12.92 16.38 -15.00
N MET A 33 -12.42 15.42 -14.20
CA MET A 33 -12.95 14.06 -14.15
C MET A 33 -14.48 14.04 -13.95
N ILE A 34 -14.96 14.85 -12.99
CA ILE A 34 -16.38 14.94 -12.67
C ILE A 34 -17.17 15.61 -13.81
N GLN A 35 -16.62 16.68 -14.43
CA GLN A 35 -17.29 17.35 -15.56
C GLN A 35 -17.37 16.44 -16.80
N LEU A 36 -16.35 15.63 -17.07
CA LEU A 36 -16.39 14.62 -18.15
C LEU A 36 -17.46 13.56 -17.88
N LEU A 37 -17.56 13.07 -16.65
CA LEU A 37 -18.65 12.16 -16.27
C LEU A 37 -20.04 12.78 -16.50
N LEU A 38 -20.24 14.03 -16.09
CA LEU A 38 -21.53 14.73 -16.26
C LEU A 38 -21.87 15.02 -17.73
N LYS A 39 -20.86 15.04 -18.62
CA LYS A 39 -21.03 15.13 -20.08
C LYS A 39 -21.15 13.76 -20.75
N GLU A 40 -21.24 12.69 -19.99
CA GLU A 40 -21.29 11.29 -20.46
C GLU A 40 -20.03 10.84 -21.23
N ASP A 41 -18.92 11.57 -21.11
CA ASP A 41 -17.63 11.23 -21.73
C ASP A 41 -16.75 10.39 -20.78
N LEU A 42 -17.24 9.21 -20.44
CA LEU A 42 -16.55 8.23 -19.59
C LEU A 42 -15.20 7.79 -20.15
N PRO A 43 -15.03 7.53 -21.46
CA PRO A 43 -13.74 7.10 -22.00
C PRO A 43 -12.63 8.12 -21.76
N THR A 44 -12.89 9.41 -22.04
CA THR A 44 -11.92 10.49 -21.81
C THR A 44 -11.58 10.64 -20.33
N ALA A 45 -12.60 10.57 -19.45
CA ALA A 45 -12.40 10.63 -18.00
C ALA A 45 -11.52 9.47 -17.50
N ALA A 46 -11.78 8.25 -17.96
CA ALA A 46 -11.03 7.07 -17.56
C ALA A 46 -9.57 7.08 -18.06
N ASN A 47 -9.35 7.47 -19.31
CA ASN A 47 -8.00 7.63 -19.86
C ASN A 47 -7.20 8.70 -19.09
N MET A 48 -7.80 9.87 -18.83
CA MET A 48 -7.18 10.93 -18.02
C MET A 48 -6.80 10.43 -16.61
N LEU A 49 -7.68 9.67 -15.96
CA LEU A 49 -7.40 9.08 -14.64
C LEU A 49 -6.24 8.09 -14.72
N PHE A 50 -6.26 7.16 -15.68
CA PHE A 50 -5.24 6.14 -15.82
C PHE A 50 -3.86 6.74 -16.20
N GLU A 51 -3.82 7.77 -17.01
CA GLU A 51 -2.58 8.50 -17.36
C GLU A 51 -1.96 9.17 -16.15
N ASN A 52 -2.80 9.81 -15.32
CA ASN A 52 -2.31 10.41 -14.08
C ASN A 52 -1.97 9.36 -13.02
N ASN A 53 -2.78 8.31 -12.91
CA ASN A 53 -2.65 7.24 -11.93
C ASN A 53 -2.98 5.88 -12.55
N PRO A 54 -1.96 5.09 -12.96
CA PRO A 54 -2.22 3.74 -13.46
C PRO A 54 -3.00 2.85 -12.48
N LEU A 55 -2.98 3.17 -11.18
CA LEU A 55 -3.71 2.45 -10.13
C LEU A 55 -4.97 3.18 -9.64
N SER A 56 -5.59 4.06 -10.46
CA SER A 56 -6.75 4.88 -10.06
C SER A 56 -7.91 4.04 -9.51
N MET A 57 -8.25 2.91 -10.15
CA MET A 57 -9.31 2.01 -9.66
C MET A 57 -8.98 1.44 -8.26
N ILE A 58 -7.72 1.14 -7.97
CA ILE A 58 -7.29 0.66 -6.66
C ILE A 58 -7.28 1.80 -5.65
N CYS A 59 -6.71 2.95 -6.02
CA CYS A 59 -6.64 4.13 -5.15
C CYS A 59 -8.02 4.62 -4.73
N SER A 60 -9.02 4.56 -5.60
CA SER A 60 -10.40 4.91 -5.28
C SER A 60 -11.03 4.04 -4.18
N LEU A 61 -10.48 2.84 -3.93
CA LEU A 61 -10.95 1.93 -2.88
C LEU A 61 -10.15 1.99 -1.58
N VAL A 62 -8.83 2.31 -1.66
CA VAL A 62 -7.92 2.11 -0.52
C VAL A 62 -7.23 3.37 -0.01
N CYS A 63 -7.37 4.52 -0.69
CA CYS A 63 -6.82 5.79 -0.21
C CYS A 63 -7.51 6.27 1.07
N ASP A 64 -6.78 7.04 1.87
CA ASP A 64 -7.35 7.79 3.01
C ASP A 64 -7.99 9.09 2.50
N HIS A 65 -9.17 8.95 1.85
CA HIS A 65 -9.85 10.05 1.18
C HIS A 65 -10.22 11.19 2.13
N GLU A 66 -10.48 10.87 3.41
CA GLU A 66 -10.82 11.85 4.45
C GLU A 66 -9.66 12.77 4.79
N LYS A 67 -8.42 12.29 4.70
CA LYS A 67 -7.21 13.12 4.86
C LYS A 67 -6.70 13.68 3.54
N GLN A 68 -7.19 13.18 2.43
CA GLN A 68 -6.75 13.54 1.08
C GLN A 68 -7.83 14.33 0.33
N CYS A 69 -8.27 13.86 -0.84
CA CYS A 69 -9.13 14.61 -1.74
C CYS A 69 -10.48 15.00 -1.14
N GLU A 70 -11.19 14.09 -0.48
CA GLU A 70 -12.52 14.37 0.11
C GLU A 70 -12.40 15.29 1.31
N GLY A 71 -11.43 15.07 2.21
CA GLY A 71 -11.18 15.95 3.36
C GLY A 71 -10.80 17.39 2.98
N HIS A 72 -10.32 17.60 1.76
CA HIS A 72 -10.03 18.94 1.21
C HIS A 72 -11.17 19.51 0.36
N CYS A 73 -12.28 18.80 0.20
CA CYS A 73 -13.41 19.29 -0.57
C CYS A 73 -14.05 20.51 0.13
N ILE A 74 -14.23 21.61 -0.63
CA ILE A 74 -14.79 22.86 -0.10
C ILE A 74 -16.20 22.68 0.47
N ARG A 75 -16.97 21.72 -0.06
CA ARG A 75 -18.31 21.41 0.48
C ARG A 75 -18.25 20.86 1.90
N GLY A 76 -17.21 20.13 2.25
CA GLY A 76 -17.00 19.60 3.61
C GLY A 76 -16.92 20.63 4.72
N ILE A 77 -16.83 21.95 4.37
CA ILE A 77 -16.84 23.04 5.38
C ILE A 77 -18.25 23.25 5.95
N LYS A 78 -19.30 23.05 5.14
CA LYS A 78 -20.70 23.35 5.53
C LYS A 78 -21.63 22.14 5.49
N GLU A 79 -21.21 21.09 4.82
CA GLU A 79 -21.99 19.87 4.61
C GLU A 79 -21.03 18.67 4.39
N SER A 80 -21.51 17.50 3.99
CA SER A 80 -20.64 16.39 3.61
C SER A 80 -19.82 16.72 2.35
N PRO A 81 -18.53 16.34 2.29
CA PRO A 81 -17.75 16.46 1.07
C PRO A 81 -18.37 15.67 -0.07
N VAL A 82 -17.97 15.96 -1.31
CA VAL A 82 -18.30 15.10 -2.46
C VAL A 82 -17.56 13.79 -2.31
N HIS A 83 -18.26 12.66 -2.49
CA HIS A 83 -17.67 11.31 -2.47
C HIS A 83 -16.86 11.05 -3.75
N ILE A 84 -15.69 11.65 -3.81
CA ILE A 84 -14.77 11.63 -4.97
C ILE A 84 -14.33 10.19 -5.26
N SER A 85 -14.07 9.41 -4.21
CA SER A 85 -13.69 8.00 -4.32
C SER A 85 -14.69 7.17 -5.10
N SER A 86 -15.99 7.34 -4.81
CA SER A 86 -17.06 6.61 -5.49
C SER A 86 -17.16 6.98 -6.96
N ILE A 87 -16.96 8.27 -7.29
CA ILE A 87 -16.98 8.77 -8.67
C ILE A 87 -15.75 8.24 -9.43
N GLU A 88 -14.56 8.34 -8.84
CA GLU A 88 -13.32 7.84 -9.42
C GLU A 88 -13.40 6.33 -9.66
N ASN A 89 -13.94 5.56 -8.68
CA ASN A 89 -14.13 4.13 -8.82
C ASN A 89 -15.06 3.79 -9.97
N TYR A 90 -16.23 4.44 -10.06
CA TYR A 90 -17.19 4.21 -11.13
C TYR A 90 -16.59 4.45 -12.53
N ILE A 91 -15.88 5.57 -12.72
CA ILE A 91 -15.24 5.89 -14.00
C ILE A 91 -14.17 4.86 -14.34
N SER A 92 -13.24 4.61 -13.39
CA SER A 92 -12.10 3.73 -13.60
C SER A 92 -12.53 2.29 -13.86
N ASP A 93 -13.51 1.78 -13.09
CA ASP A 93 -14.02 0.41 -13.21
C ASP A 93 -14.78 0.19 -14.52
N SER A 94 -15.70 1.11 -14.87
CA SER A 94 -16.57 0.98 -16.05
C SER A 94 -15.81 0.95 -17.38
N CYS A 95 -14.64 1.57 -17.46
CA CYS A 95 -13.89 1.72 -18.70
C CYS A 95 -12.56 0.97 -18.74
N PHE A 96 -12.16 0.28 -17.67
CA PHE A 96 -10.82 -0.29 -17.52
C PHE A 96 -10.40 -1.19 -18.69
N GLU A 97 -11.25 -2.08 -19.15
CA GLU A 97 -10.95 -2.99 -20.27
C GLU A 97 -10.84 -2.26 -21.60
N ARG A 98 -11.54 -1.13 -21.74
CA ARG A 98 -11.62 -0.33 -22.96
C ARG A 98 -10.69 0.87 -22.98
N LEU A 99 -9.78 0.97 -21.98
CA LEU A 99 -8.78 2.04 -21.96
C LEU A 99 -7.99 2.04 -23.26
N HIS A 100 -7.94 3.21 -23.91
CA HIS A 100 -7.05 3.44 -25.03
C HIS A 100 -5.69 3.84 -24.50
N LEU A 101 -4.70 2.95 -24.68
CA LEU A 101 -3.35 3.20 -24.18
C LEU A 101 -2.45 3.60 -25.36
N ASP A 102 -1.96 4.83 -25.32
CA ASP A 102 -0.94 5.30 -26.26
C ASP A 102 0.37 4.58 -25.94
N MET A 103 0.74 3.63 -26.82
CA MET A 103 1.96 2.85 -26.72
C MET A 103 2.98 3.37 -27.72
N ALA A 104 4.14 3.85 -27.26
CA ALA A 104 5.25 4.21 -28.14
C ALA A 104 5.81 2.95 -28.86
N PRO A 105 6.35 3.09 -30.07
CA PRO A 105 7.04 1.98 -30.74
C PRO A 105 8.16 1.42 -29.86
N SER A 106 8.42 0.11 -29.98
CA SER A 106 9.48 -0.53 -29.19
C SER A 106 10.85 0.11 -29.49
N ASN A 107 11.54 0.56 -28.46
CA ASN A 107 12.91 1.07 -28.52
C ASN A 107 13.99 -0.02 -28.37
N GLY A 108 13.59 -1.28 -28.22
CA GLY A 108 14.48 -2.43 -28.08
C GLY A 108 15.12 -2.61 -26.71
N LYS A 109 15.12 -1.60 -25.86
CA LYS A 109 15.79 -1.63 -24.54
C LYS A 109 14.96 -2.42 -23.53
N LYS A 110 15.64 -3.26 -22.74
CA LYS A 110 15.03 -4.11 -21.70
C LYS A 110 15.12 -3.43 -20.35
N VAL A 111 14.05 -3.54 -19.54
CA VAL A 111 14.01 -3.08 -18.13
C VAL A 111 13.54 -4.24 -17.24
N ALA A 112 14.26 -4.46 -16.15
CA ALA A 112 13.86 -5.40 -15.10
C ALA A 112 13.12 -4.64 -13.99
N VAL A 113 11.97 -5.14 -13.57
CA VAL A 113 11.20 -4.63 -12.43
C VAL A 113 11.15 -5.72 -11.37
N ILE A 114 11.74 -5.47 -10.20
CA ILE A 114 11.81 -6.42 -9.09
C ILE A 114 10.72 -6.08 -8.07
N GLY A 115 9.72 -6.96 -7.98
CA GLY A 115 8.52 -6.79 -7.18
C GLY A 115 7.34 -6.25 -7.98
N ALA A 116 6.21 -6.94 -7.87
CA ALA A 116 4.94 -6.62 -8.53
C ALA A 116 3.92 -5.98 -7.58
N GLY A 117 4.39 -5.19 -6.61
CA GLY A 117 3.57 -4.33 -5.76
C GLY A 117 3.16 -3.03 -6.46
N PRO A 118 2.51 -2.09 -5.74
CA PRO A 118 2.04 -0.82 -6.31
C PRO A 118 3.11 -0.06 -7.10
N ALA A 119 4.31 0.07 -6.54
CA ALA A 119 5.42 0.76 -7.18
C ALA A 119 5.87 0.05 -8.48
N GLY A 120 6.09 -1.28 -8.42
CA GLY A 120 6.52 -2.04 -9.58
C GLY A 120 5.50 -2.09 -10.70
N ILE A 121 4.20 -2.23 -10.38
CA ILE A 121 3.12 -2.17 -11.37
C ILE A 121 3.11 -0.80 -12.07
N THR A 122 3.25 0.29 -11.29
CA THR A 122 3.27 1.65 -11.83
C THR A 122 4.45 1.85 -12.79
N ILE A 123 5.67 1.49 -12.38
CA ILE A 123 6.88 1.57 -13.22
C ILE A 123 6.72 0.74 -14.49
N ALA A 124 6.24 -0.50 -14.36
CA ALA A 124 6.08 -1.41 -15.50
C ALA A 124 5.12 -0.84 -16.55
N ILE A 125 3.98 -0.29 -16.13
CA ILE A 125 2.99 0.33 -17.02
C ILE A 125 3.58 1.58 -17.69
N LEU A 126 4.17 2.49 -16.91
CA LEU A 126 4.68 3.75 -17.44
C LEU A 126 5.83 3.57 -18.43
N LEU A 127 6.75 2.65 -18.16
CA LEU A 127 7.88 2.38 -19.06
C LEU A 127 7.46 1.54 -20.28
N ALA A 128 6.50 0.61 -20.13
CA ALA A 128 5.95 -0.12 -21.28
C ALA A 128 5.30 0.84 -22.28
N ARG A 129 4.54 1.85 -21.80
CA ARG A 129 3.96 2.89 -22.66
C ARG A 129 5.02 3.69 -23.44
N ARG A 130 6.25 3.80 -22.89
CA ARG A 130 7.40 4.47 -23.56
C ARG A 130 8.19 3.55 -24.49
N GLY A 131 7.67 2.35 -24.79
CA GLY A 131 8.26 1.40 -25.74
C GLY A 131 9.37 0.52 -25.18
N TYR A 132 9.60 0.50 -23.86
CA TYR A 132 10.54 -0.41 -23.22
C TYR A 132 10.00 -1.83 -23.13
N LYS A 133 10.89 -2.83 -23.25
CA LYS A 133 10.57 -4.25 -23.02
C LYS A 133 10.68 -4.56 -21.54
N ILE A 134 9.56 -4.72 -20.86
CA ILE A 134 9.51 -4.89 -19.41
C ILE A 134 9.44 -6.37 -19.04
N THR A 135 10.27 -6.78 -18.08
CA THR A 135 10.14 -8.06 -17.36
C THR A 135 9.97 -7.78 -15.87
N VAL A 136 8.86 -8.22 -15.31
CA VAL A 136 8.58 -8.12 -13.88
C VAL A 136 8.96 -9.44 -13.21
N PHE A 137 9.85 -9.38 -12.24
CA PHE A 137 10.27 -10.50 -11.38
C PHE A 137 9.53 -10.39 -10.05
N GLU A 138 8.79 -11.42 -9.70
CA GLU A 138 8.02 -11.45 -8.45
C GLU A 138 8.29 -12.74 -7.68
N ASN A 139 8.55 -12.62 -6.39
CA ASN A 139 8.85 -13.78 -5.54
C ASN A 139 7.60 -14.59 -5.17
N ARG A 140 6.42 -14.06 -5.40
CA ARG A 140 5.14 -14.73 -5.20
C ARG A 140 4.53 -15.18 -6.52
N GLU A 141 3.44 -15.94 -6.44
CA GLU A 141 2.75 -16.51 -7.60
C GLU A 141 1.97 -15.49 -8.43
N LYS A 142 1.52 -14.39 -7.82
CA LYS A 142 0.65 -13.38 -8.45
C LYS A 142 1.12 -11.97 -8.16
N ILE A 143 0.73 -11.04 -9.05
CA ILE A 143 0.98 -9.61 -8.86
C ILE A 143 0.13 -9.03 -7.72
N GLY A 144 0.55 -7.88 -7.24
CA GLY A 144 -0.19 -7.03 -6.30
C GLY A 144 0.60 -6.67 -5.05
N GLY A 145 1.60 -7.49 -4.64
CA GLY A 145 2.31 -7.21 -3.39
C GLY A 145 1.34 -7.01 -2.23
N ILE A 146 1.47 -5.90 -1.48
CA ILE A 146 0.60 -5.59 -0.34
C ILE A 146 -0.89 -5.50 -0.72
N LEU A 147 -1.22 -5.11 -1.97
CA LEU A 147 -2.60 -5.05 -2.46
C LEU A 147 -3.28 -6.42 -2.46
N ARG A 148 -2.52 -7.48 -2.73
CA ARG A 148 -3.04 -8.86 -2.74
C ARG A 148 -2.86 -9.57 -1.42
N TYR A 149 -1.71 -9.39 -0.80
CA TYR A 149 -1.24 -10.22 0.31
C TYR A 149 -1.27 -9.50 1.66
N GLY A 150 -1.79 -8.27 1.71
CA GLY A 150 -1.88 -7.49 2.94
C GLY A 150 -3.21 -6.76 3.12
N ILE A 151 -3.86 -6.31 2.03
CA ILE A 151 -5.19 -5.69 2.11
C ILE A 151 -6.25 -6.79 1.97
N PRO A 152 -7.24 -6.89 2.87
CA PRO A 152 -8.28 -7.93 2.80
C PRO A 152 -9.18 -7.82 1.56
N GLU A 153 -9.77 -8.95 1.16
CA GLU A 153 -10.69 -9.08 0.02
C GLU A 153 -11.89 -8.11 0.12
N PHE A 154 -12.43 -7.91 1.32
CA PHE A 154 -13.59 -7.04 1.53
C PHE A 154 -13.28 -5.54 1.35
N ARG A 155 -12.00 -5.15 1.36
CA ARG A 155 -11.55 -3.78 1.03
C ARG A 155 -11.10 -3.66 -0.42
N LEU A 156 -10.38 -4.64 -0.91
CA LEU A 156 -9.84 -4.67 -2.28
C LEU A 156 -10.05 -6.04 -2.91
N PRO A 157 -11.10 -6.22 -3.70
CA PRO A 157 -11.35 -7.47 -4.44
C PRO A 157 -10.17 -7.87 -5.32
N LYS A 158 -9.68 -9.10 -5.16
CA LYS A 158 -8.47 -9.58 -5.87
C LYS A 158 -8.70 -9.73 -7.38
N THR A 159 -9.95 -9.85 -7.80
CA THR A 159 -10.34 -9.80 -9.21
C THR A 159 -9.91 -8.52 -9.92
N ILE A 160 -9.82 -7.38 -9.20
CA ILE A 160 -9.28 -6.13 -9.72
C ILE A 160 -7.81 -6.32 -10.11
N LEU A 161 -7.00 -6.95 -9.27
CA LEU A 161 -5.59 -7.22 -9.57
C LEU A 161 -5.42 -8.19 -10.73
N ASP A 162 -6.34 -9.14 -10.90
CA ASP A 162 -6.33 -10.06 -12.04
C ASP A 162 -6.67 -9.32 -13.35
N ARG A 163 -7.49 -8.26 -13.31
CA ARG A 163 -7.74 -7.36 -14.45
C ARG A 163 -6.46 -6.57 -14.79
N TYR A 164 -5.76 -6.01 -13.79
CA TYR A 164 -4.46 -5.36 -14.00
C TYR A 164 -3.43 -6.31 -14.61
N TYR A 165 -3.36 -7.56 -14.15
CA TYR A 165 -2.47 -8.55 -14.74
C TYR A 165 -2.75 -8.77 -16.23
N ARG A 166 -4.02 -8.93 -16.62
CA ARG A 166 -4.42 -9.07 -18.04
C ARG A 166 -4.02 -7.83 -18.83
N LYS A 167 -4.33 -6.63 -18.34
CA LYS A 167 -3.98 -5.37 -19.00
C LYS A 167 -2.46 -5.24 -19.20
N MET A 168 -1.65 -5.55 -18.19
CA MET A 168 -0.20 -5.55 -18.31
C MET A 168 0.30 -6.56 -19.36
N ARG A 169 -0.32 -7.72 -19.45
CA ARG A 169 0.00 -8.73 -20.48
C ARG A 169 -0.35 -8.24 -21.89
N GLU A 170 -1.48 -7.57 -22.06
CA GLU A 170 -1.89 -6.91 -23.31
C GLU A 170 -0.88 -5.83 -23.75
N MET A 171 -0.27 -5.12 -22.80
CA MET A 171 0.79 -4.15 -23.03
C MET A 171 2.16 -4.80 -23.36
N GLY A 172 2.26 -6.12 -23.42
CA GLY A 172 3.49 -6.85 -23.71
C GLY A 172 4.45 -6.99 -22.53
N ILE A 173 4.02 -6.67 -21.31
CA ILE A 173 4.82 -6.86 -20.10
C ILE A 173 4.94 -8.35 -19.80
N LEU A 174 6.18 -8.84 -19.68
CA LEU A 174 6.49 -10.19 -19.27
C LEU A 174 6.48 -10.30 -17.75
N PHE A 175 6.02 -11.45 -17.25
CA PHE A 175 5.92 -11.70 -15.83
C PHE A 175 6.62 -13.02 -15.46
N ARG A 176 7.53 -12.97 -14.48
CA ARG A 176 8.24 -14.13 -13.93
C ARG A 176 7.87 -14.33 -12.46
N PRO A 177 6.81 -15.09 -12.16
CA PRO A 177 6.38 -15.39 -10.80
C PRO A 177 7.33 -16.39 -10.14
N ASN A 178 7.25 -16.47 -8.80
CA ASN A 178 8.02 -17.38 -7.96
C ASN A 178 9.55 -17.26 -8.19
N PHE A 179 10.00 -16.04 -8.49
CA PHE A 179 11.38 -15.77 -8.83
C PHE A 179 11.97 -14.65 -7.98
N SER A 180 12.90 -15.00 -7.09
CA SER A 180 13.55 -14.06 -6.18
C SER A 180 14.89 -13.58 -6.73
N ILE A 181 15.05 -12.29 -6.90
CA ILE A 181 16.34 -11.64 -7.14
C ILE A 181 17.06 -11.45 -5.81
N GLY A 182 18.40 -11.58 -5.81
CA GLY A 182 19.21 -11.62 -4.57
C GLY A 182 19.35 -13.03 -3.99
N GLY A 183 18.77 -14.03 -4.65
CA GLY A 183 18.98 -15.46 -4.41
C GLY A 183 20.04 -16.05 -5.36
N SER A 184 19.58 -16.85 -6.34
CA SER A 184 20.45 -17.45 -7.37
C SER A 184 20.89 -16.44 -8.43
N VAL A 185 20.08 -15.41 -8.68
CA VAL A 185 20.33 -14.34 -9.66
C VAL A 185 20.54 -13.02 -8.91
N SER A 186 21.63 -12.34 -9.22
CA SER A 186 21.97 -11.01 -8.69
C SER A 186 21.48 -9.87 -9.60
N LEU A 187 21.57 -8.63 -9.14
CA LEU A 187 21.33 -7.44 -9.97
C LEU A 187 22.36 -7.35 -11.10
N GLN A 188 23.62 -7.71 -10.82
CA GLN A 188 24.68 -7.70 -11.83
C GLN A 188 24.40 -8.71 -12.95
N ASP A 189 23.84 -9.87 -12.66
CA ASP A 189 23.45 -10.85 -13.68
C ASP A 189 22.40 -10.26 -14.63
N LEU A 190 21.42 -9.51 -14.11
CA LEU A 190 20.43 -8.83 -14.94
C LEU A 190 21.06 -7.79 -15.87
N LEU A 191 22.02 -6.99 -15.37
CA LEU A 191 22.74 -6.02 -16.20
C LEU A 191 23.56 -6.74 -17.28
N ASN A 192 24.24 -7.85 -16.93
CA ASN A 192 25.00 -8.68 -17.87
C ASN A 192 24.11 -9.31 -18.95
N ASP A 193 22.83 -9.64 -18.60
CA ASP A 193 21.83 -10.16 -19.54
C ASP A 193 21.21 -9.06 -20.44
N GLY A 194 21.72 -7.82 -20.32
CA GLY A 194 21.38 -6.69 -21.18
C GLY A 194 20.14 -5.91 -20.76
N TYR A 195 19.71 -6.02 -19.51
CA TYR A 195 18.77 -5.05 -18.94
C TYR A 195 19.47 -3.71 -18.79
N LYS A 196 18.91 -2.66 -19.39
CA LYS A 196 19.51 -1.32 -19.41
C LYS A 196 19.27 -0.55 -18.12
N SER A 197 18.23 -0.90 -17.39
CA SER A 197 17.94 -0.36 -16.07
C SER A 197 17.14 -1.37 -15.26
N ILE A 198 17.26 -1.29 -13.95
CA ILE A 198 16.58 -2.15 -12.99
C ILE A 198 15.79 -1.28 -12.01
N PHE A 199 14.56 -1.65 -11.75
CA PHE A 199 13.76 -1.05 -10.70
C PHE A 199 13.57 -2.01 -9.53
N VAL A 200 13.80 -1.54 -8.29
CA VAL A 200 13.61 -2.31 -7.05
C VAL A 200 12.41 -1.77 -6.28
N GLY A 201 11.32 -2.53 -6.29
CA GLY A 201 10.06 -2.22 -5.59
C GLY A 201 9.60 -3.37 -4.69
N THR A 202 10.52 -3.94 -3.92
CA THR A 202 10.30 -5.15 -3.10
C THR A 202 9.40 -4.93 -1.88
N GLY A 203 9.13 -3.67 -1.52
CA GLY A 203 8.26 -3.31 -0.41
C GLY A 203 8.86 -3.57 0.98
N ALA A 204 7.99 -3.67 1.99
CA ALA A 204 8.34 -3.90 3.39
C ALA A 204 7.54 -5.09 3.93
N TRP A 205 8.21 -6.23 4.13
CA TRP A 205 7.58 -7.50 4.49
C TRP A 205 8.08 -8.10 5.80
N ARG A 206 9.10 -7.49 6.44
CA ARG A 206 9.60 -7.92 7.74
C ARG A 206 8.80 -7.23 8.84
N PRO A 207 8.02 -7.97 9.65
CA PRO A 207 7.28 -7.38 10.75
C PRO A 207 8.24 -6.77 11.76
N LYS A 208 7.86 -5.64 12.35
CA LYS A 208 8.55 -5.13 13.53
C LYS A 208 8.14 -5.92 14.75
N ARG A 209 9.07 -6.04 15.69
CA ARG A 209 8.89 -6.77 16.94
C ARG A 209 8.69 -5.80 18.10
N LEU A 210 7.95 -6.24 19.11
CA LEU A 210 7.83 -5.54 20.41
C LEU A 210 9.11 -5.69 21.24
N LEU A 211 9.90 -6.77 20.97
CA LEU A 211 11.10 -7.15 21.73
C LEU A 211 10.80 -7.45 23.21
N ILE A 212 9.68 -8.13 23.45
CA ILE A 212 9.24 -8.59 24.77
C ILE A 212 9.29 -10.12 24.86
N ALA A 213 9.24 -10.63 26.07
CA ALA A 213 9.16 -12.09 26.30
C ALA A 213 7.83 -12.65 25.77
N GLY A 214 7.86 -13.87 25.22
CA GLY A 214 6.69 -14.58 24.71
C GLY A 214 6.32 -14.31 23.25
N GLU A 215 7.00 -13.42 22.52
CA GLU A 215 6.71 -13.17 21.10
C GLU A 215 6.85 -14.41 20.17
N THR A 216 7.47 -15.46 20.64
CA THR A 216 7.70 -16.69 19.85
C THR A 216 6.71 -17.80 20.18
N PHE A 217 5.72 -17.57 21.02
CA PHE A 217 4.70 -18.56 21.35
C PHE A 217 3.81 -18.88 20.14
N GLY A 218 3.26 -20.10 20.10
CA GLY A 218 2.51 -20.59 18.94
C GLY A 218 1.22 -19.82 18.64
N ASN A 219 0.68 -19.12 19.65
CA ASN A 219 -0.51 -18.27 19.53
C ASN A 219 -0.20 -16.77 19.29
N VAL A 220 1.08 -16.44 19.01
CA VAL A 220 1.51 -15.07 18.70
C VAL A 220 1.80 -14.94 17.22
N HIS A 221 1.15 -14.00 16.57
CA HIS A 221 1.21 -13.80 15.13
C HIS A 221 1.59 -12.37 14.78
N TYR A 222 2.08 -12.16 13.56
CA TYR A 222 2.33 -10.83 13.02
C TYR A 222 1.30 -10.48 11.95
N ALA A 223 0.80 -9.26 11.97
CA ALA A 223 -0.24 -8.75 11.08
C ALA A 223 -0.01 -9.10 9.61
N ILE A 224 1.19 -8.81 9.10
CA ILE A 224 1.51 -9.03 7.69
C ILE A 224 1.50 -10.51 7.29
N ASN A 225 1.85 -11.40 8.23
CA ASN A 225 1.81 -12.84 8.00
C ASN A 225 0.36 -13.36 8.04
N TYR A 226 -0.41 -12.92 9.03
CA TYR A 226 -1.82 -13.27 9.15
C TYR A 226 -2.63 -12.82 7.94
N LEU A 227 -2.54 -11.53 7.56
CA LEU A 227 -3.27 -10.97 6.42
C LEU A 227 -2.90 -11.61 5.08
N ASN A 228 -1.69 -12.15 4.97
CA ASN A 228 -1.27 -12.87 3.77
C ASN A 228 -2.09 -14.13 3.48
N SER A 229 -2.48 -14.86 4.52
CA SER A 229 -3.18 -16.14 4.39
C SER A 229 -4.01 -16.42 5.64
N PRO A 230 -5.07 -15.63 5.89
CA PRO A 230 -5.81 -15.70 7.16
C PRO A 230 -6.49 -17.07 7.38
N ASP A 231 -6.86 -17.78 6.32
CA ASP A 231 -7.55 -19.08 6.37
C ASP A 231 -6.73 -20.21 7.01
N VAL A 232 -5.40 -20.04 7.14
CA VAL A 232 -4.53 -21.08 7.74
C VAL A 232 -4.33 -20.89 9.24
N TYR A 233 -4.91 -19.83 9.82
CA TYR A 233 -4.79 -19.53 11.25
C TYR A 233 -6.06 -19.91 12.01
N ASP A 234 -5.89 -20.65 13.08
CA ASP A 234 -6.91 -20.84 14.09
C ASP A 234 -6.65 -19.87 15.25
N LEU A 235 -7.38 -18.78 15.29
CA LEU A 235 -7.17 -17.70 16.26
C LEU A 235 -7.92 -17.91 17.58
N GLY A 236 -8.86 -18.85 17.63
CA GLY A 236 -9.78 -19.00 18.76
C GLY A 236 -10.84 -17.88 18.82
N GLU A 237 -11.48 -17.74 19.98
CA GLU A 237 -12.59 -16.79 20.14
C GLU A 237 -12.12 -15.39 20.60
N ARG A 238 -11.03 -15.30 21.38
CA ARG A 238 -10.52 -14.06 21.98
C ARG A 238 -9.21 -13.67 21.33
N VAL A 239 -9.21 -12.58 20.59
CA VAL A 239 -8.05 -12.09 19.84
C VAL A 239 -7.65 -10.71 20.34
N VAL A 240 -6.39 -10.56 20.70
CA VAL A 240 -5.79 -9.27 21.05
C VAL A 240 -4.92 -8.81 19.87
N VAL A 241 -5.14 -7.57 19.43
CA VAL A 241 -4.33 -6.92 18.39
C VAL A 241 -3.53 -5.78 19.02
N ILE A 242 -2.21 -5.86 18.96
CA ILE A 242 -1.31 -4.83 19.49
C ILE A 242 -0.90 -3.87 18.37
N GLY A 243 -1.35 -2.61 18.48
CA GLY A 243 -1.17 -1.56 17.47
C GLY A 243 -2.49 -1.15 16.82
N ALA A 244 -2.63 0.12 16.43
CA ALA A 244 -3.88 0.73 15.97
C ALA A 244 -3.73 1.51 14.64
N GLY A 245 -2.88 1.04 13.72
CA GLY A 245 -2.80 1.55 12.34
C GLY A 245 -3.83 0.88 11.40
N ASN A 246 -3.87 1.29 10.13
CA ASN A 246 -4.78 0.71 9.12
C ASN A 246 -4.63 -0.82 9.00
N ALA A 247 -3.41 -1.35 9.08
CA ALA A 247 -3.17 -2.78 9.06
C ALA A 247 -3.79 -3.49 10.28
N ALA A 248 -3.82 -2.84 11.46
CA ALA A 248 -4.48 -3.38 12.65
C ALA A 248 -6.00 -3.43 12.48
N MET A 249 -6.59 -2.45 11.81
CA MET A 249 -8.01 -2.47 11.45
C MET A 249 -8.31 -3.62 10.50
N ASP A 250 -7.49 -3.82 9.49
CA ASP A 250 -7.60 -4.94 8.56
C ASP A 250 -7.50 -6.30 9.28
N VAL A 251 -6.54 -6.44 10.20
CA VAL A 251 -6.37 -7.64 11.05
C VAL A 251 -7.61 -7.89 11.89
N ALA A 252 -8.05 -6.89 12.66
CA ALA A 252 -9.17 -7.03 13.59
C ALA A 252 -10.47 -7.40 12.86
N ARG A 253 -10.77 -6.70 11.77
CA ARG A 253 -11.94 -6.96 10.93
C ARG A 253 -11.88 -8.31 10.23
N THR A 254 -10.68 -8.76 9.84
CA THR A 254 -10.46 -10.10 9.27
C THR A 254 -10.69 -11.17 10.34
N ALA A 255 -10.15 -10.99 11.55
CA ALA A 255 -10.33 -11.94 12.66
C ALA A 255 -11.82 -12.14 13.00
N VAL A 256 -12.61 -11.06 13.08
CA VAL A 256 -14.06 -11.15 13.28
C VAL A 256 -14.74 -11.98 12.18
N ARG A 257 -14.38 -11.75 10.90
CA ARG A 257 -14.94 -12.48 9.75
C ARG A 257 -14.53 -13.96 9.72
N HIS A 258 -13.40 -14.29 10.34
CA HIS A 258 -12.91 -15.65 10.49
C HIS A 258 -13.37 -16.32 11.80
N GLY A 259 -14.32 -15.72 12.52
CA GLY A 259 -15.03 -16.38 13.63
C GLY A 259 -14.59 -15.97 15.03
N ALA A 260 -13.62 -15.06 15.19
CA ALA A 260 -13.28 -14.51 16.49
C ALA A 260 -14.48 -13.70 17.04
N ARG A 261 -14.87 -13.98 18.31
CA ARG A 261 -16.03 -13.34 18.94
C ARG A 261 -15.68 -12.08 19.73
N HIS A 262 -14.47 -12.04 20.27
CA HIS A 262 -13.96 -10.96 21.09
C HIS A 262 -12.64 -10.49 20.52
N VAL A 263 -12.65 -9.39 19.78
CA VAL A 263 -11.45 -8.80 19.22
C VAL A 263 -11.21 -7.45 19.87
N THR A 264 -10.06 -7.27 20.52
CA THR A 264 -9.67 -6.02 21.16
C THR A 264 -8.37 -5.48 20.57
N VAL A 265 -8.39 -4.22 20.16
CA VAL A 265 -7.24 -3.47 19.64
C VAL A 265 -6.66 -2.59 20.74
N TYR A 266 -5.37 -2.73 21.00
CA TYR A 266 -4.64 -1.93 21.96
C TYR A 266 -3.82 -0.85 21.25
N SER A 267 -4.04 0.41 21.63
CA SER A 267 -3.38 1.59 21.08
C SER A 267 -2.51 2.28 22.14
N VAL A 268 -1.29 2.65 21.76
CA VAL A 268 -0.42 3.47 22.62
C VAL A 268 -0.76 4.98 22.58
N THR A 269 -1.79 5.36 21.82
CA THR A 269 -2.27 6.75 21.68
C THR A 269 -3.77 6.81 21.94
N GLU A 270 -4.27 7.96 22.36
CA GLU A 270 -5.71 8.22 22.54
C GLU A 270 -6.48 8.15 21.22
N VAL A 271 -5.84 8.55 20.12
CA VAL A 271 -6.42 8.51 18.78
C VAL A 271 -5.65 7.48 17.96
N PRO A 272 -6.33 6.46 17.41
CA PRO A 272 -5.71 5.48 16.53
C PRO A 272 -5.01 6.14 15.33
N ALA A 273 -3.87 5.59 14.90
CA ALA A 273 -3.16 6.07 13.70
C ALA A 273 -3.89 5.70 12.40
N ALA A 274 -4.83 4.75 12.46
CA ALA A 274 -5.69 4.39 11.33
C ALA A 274 -6.58 5.57 10.89
N SER A 275 -7.11 5.49 9.66
CA SER A 275 -8.10 6.46 9.21
C SER A 275 -9.38 6.38 10.06
N PRO A 276 -10.06 7.50 10.35
CA PRO A 276 -11.28 7.51 11.16
C PRO A 276 -12.35 6.54 10.64
N LYS A 277 -12.51 6.45 9.33
CA LYS A 277 -13.46 5.56 8.67
C LYS A 277 -13.14 4.08 8.89
N GLU A 278 -11.87 3.68 8.85
CA GLU A 278 -11.48 2.29 9.13
C GLU A 278 -11.68 1.93 10.61
N VAL A 279 -11.46 2.88 11.52
CA VAL A 279 -11.77 2.72 12.94
C VAL A 279 -13.29 2.57 13.15
N GLU A 280 -14.08 3.40 12.48
CA GLU A 280 -15.55 3.31 12.52
C GLU A 280 -16.04 1.94 12.01
N TYR A 281 -15.53 1.50 10.86
CA TYR A 281 -15.88 0.17 10.32
C TYR A 281 -15.46 -0.96 11.25
N ALA A 282 -14.31 -0.88 11.91
CA ALA A 282 -13.90 -1.89 12.88
C ALA A 282 -14.84 -1.91 14.09
N LYS A 283 -15.28 -0.75 14.60
CA LYS A 283 -16.28 -0.65 15.67
C LYS A 283 -17.64 -1.23 15.25
N LEU A 284 -18.09 -0.96 14.03
CA LEU A 284 -19.31 -1.52 13.47
C LEU A 284 -19.24 -3.06 13.32
N ASP A 285 -18.06 -3.60 13.03
CA ASP A 285 -17.80 -5.04 13.00
C ASP A 285 -17.73 -5.67 14.41
N GLY A 286 -17.83 -4.88 15.49
CA GLY A 286 -17.81 -5.35 16.87
C GLY A 286 -16.42 -5.38 17.53
N VAL A 287 -15.42 -4.72 16.94
CA VAL A 287 -14.08 -4.61 17.52
C VAL A 287 -14.05 -3.62 18.69
N HIS A 288 -13.48 -4.04 19.82
CA HIS A 288 -13.24 -3.20 20.99
C HIS A 288 -11.89 -2.49 20.90
N PHE A 289 -11.77 -1.33 21.55
CA PHE A 289 -10.56 -0.52 21.56
C PHE A 289 -10.18 -0.13 22.97
N GLU A 290 -8.91 -0.37 23.30
CA GLU A 290 -8.25 0.10 24.51
C GLU A 290 -7.14 1.07 24.14
N TYR A 291 -7.09 2.20 24.82
CA TYR A 291 -6.21 3.31 24.49
C TYR A 291 -5.15 3.54 25.56
N LEU A 292 -4.02 4.12 25.18
CA LEU A 292 -2.88 4.40 26.07
C LEU A 292 -2.40 3.13 26.80
N GLN A 293 -2.40 2.00 26.08
CA GLN A 293 -1.99 0.71 26.61
C GLN A 293 -1.09 -0.06 25.64
N THR A 294 -0.20 -0.89 26.17
CA THR A 294 0.67 -1.77 25.40
C THR A 294 1.02 -3.06 26.12
N ALA A 295 1.44 -4.07 25.37
CA ALA A 295 1.96 -5.30 25.95
C ALA A 295 3.42 -5.13 26.42
N ILE A 296 3.74 -5.72 27.56
CA ILE A 296 5.10 -5.78 28.12
C ILE A 296 5.67 -7.20 28.19
N GLU A 297 4.81 -8.20 28.18
CA GLU A 297 5.12 -9.63 28.14
C GLU A 297 3.95 -10.38 27.51
N ILE A 298 4.17 -11.54 26.93
CA ILE A 298 3.11 -12.45 26.49
C ILE A 298 3.30 -13.78 27.21
N LYS A 299 2.21 -14.30 27.76
CA LYS A 299 2.10 -15.62 28.42
C LYS A 299 1.20 -16.54 27.59
N ASP A 300 1.13 -17.82 27.98
CA ASP A 300 0.26 -18.79 27.30
C ASP A 300 -1.22 -18.38 27.34
N GLU A 301 -1.65 -17.74 28.43
CA GLU A 301 -3.02 -17.29 28.64
C GLU A 301 -3.35 -15.96 27.96
N GLY A 302 -2.33 -15.25 27.44
CA GLY A 302 -2.47 -13.97 26.77
C GLY A 302 -1.44 -12.92 27.18
N PRO A 303 -1.54 -11.68 26.68
CA PRO A 303 -0.59 -10.62 26.95
C PRO A 303 -0.74 -10.01 28.35
N ILE A 304 0.36 -9.61 28.94
CA ILE A 304 0.41 -8.69 30.08
C ILE A 304 0.42 -7.28 29.51
N ILE A 305 -0.64 -6.54 29.79
CA ILE A 305 -0.85 -5.16 29.31
C ILE A 305 -0.58 -4.18 30.44
N CYS A 306 0.03 -3.05 30.14
CA CYS A 306 0.16 -1.93 31.06
C CYS A 306 -0.24 -0.61 30.40
N ASP A 307 -0.56 0.39 31.21
CA ASP A 307 -0.82 1.74 30.75
C ASP A 307 0.47 2.41 30.25
N VAL A 308 0.32 3.35 29.32
CA VAL A 308 1.41 4.19 28.83
C VAL A 308 1.03 5.65 28.84
N SER A 309 2.04 6.49 29.00
CA SER A 309 1.94 7.93 28.81
C SER A 309 3.07 8.42 27.90
N TRP A 310 2.99 9.67 27.47
CA TRP A 310 4.01 10.30 26.63
C TRP A 310 4.60 11.48 27.38
N ASN A 311 5.92 11.51 27.56
CA ASN A 311 6.62 12.62 28.19
C ASN A 311 6.73 13.83 27.25
N GLU A 312 7.23 14.96 27.77
CA GLU A 312 7.42 16.19 26.99
C GLU A 312 8.36 16.05 25.78
N GLN A 313 9.24 15.05 25.80
CA GLN A 313 10.17 14.74 24.72
C GLN A 313 9.54 13.80 23.66
N GLY A 314 8.25 13.44 23.80
CA GLY A 314 7.56 12.52 22.92
C GLY A 314 8.02 11.06 23.03
N GLN A 315 8.58 10.67 24.17
CA GLN A 315 8.96 9.29 24.47
C GLN A 315 7.85 8.60 25.27
N MET A 316 7.57 7.35 24.91
CA MET A 316 6.59 6.52 25.60
C MET A 316 7.15 6.05 26.96
N VAL A 317 6.38 6.27 28.02
CA VAL A 317 6.66 5.78 29.38
C VAL A 317 5.66 4.67 29.68
N LYS A 318 6.15 3.51 30.11
CA LYS A 318 5.31 2.38 30.53
C LYS A 318 5.10 2.43 32.05
N HIS A 319 3.87 2.24 32.48
CA HIS A 319 3.46 2.19 33.89
C HIS A 319 3.29 0.73 34.31
N GLU A 320 4.40 0.05 34.57
CA GLU A 320 4.42 -1.39 34.87
C GLU A 320 3.64 -1.76 36.14
N GLU A 321 3.40 -0.79 37.03
CA GLU A 321 2.56 -0.95 38.22
C GLU A 321 1.07 -1.18 37.89
N THR A 322 0.64 -0.84 36.68
CA THR A 322 -0.74 -1.10 36.19
C THR A 322 -0.86 -2.42 35.47
N ALA A 323 0.24 -3.19 35.38
CA ALA A 323 0.30 -4.41 34.58
C ALA A 323 -0.74 -5.45 35.03
N HIS A 324 -1.49 -5.98 34.06
CA HIS A 324 -2.48 -7.03 34.27
C HIS A 324 -2.53 -8.00 33.09
N LEU A 325 -2.94 -9.24 33.38
CA LEU A 325 -3.14 -10.27 32.36
C LEU A 325 -4.47 -10.04 31.63
N VAL A 326 -4.41 -10.04 30.31
CA VAL A 326 -5.59 -10.07 29.43
C VAL A 326 -5.72 -11.46 28.83
N GLN A 327 -6.83 -12.12 29.09
CA GLN A 327 -7.08 -13.46 28.55
C GLN A 327 -7.29 -13.40 27.04
N ALA A 328 -6.48 -14.13 26.28
CA ALA A 328 -6.54 -14.19 24.81
C ALA A 328 -6.15 -15.57 24.31
N ASP A 329 -6.84 -16.06 23.29
CA ASP A 329 -6.49 -17.29 22.60
C ASP A 329 -5.39 -17.03 21.57
N SER A 330 -5.37 -15.82 20.98
CA SER A 330 -4.29 -15.38 20.08
C SER A 330 -3.93 -13.90 20.26
N VAL A 331 -2.67 -13.56 20.00
CA VAL A 331 -2.14 -12.20 20.00
C VAL A 331 -1.58 -11.88 18.62
N ILE A 332 -2.02 -10.78 17.99
CA ILE A 332 -1.54 -10.34 16.69
C ILE A 332 -0.81 -9.00 16.83
N ILE A 333 0.50 -9.00 16.54
CA ILE A 333 1.35 -7.81 16.61
C ILE A 333 1.26 -7.04 15.29
N SER A 334 0.78 -5.79 15.34
CA SER A 334 0.54 -4.90 14.20
C SER A 334 1.17 -3.53 14.37
N ILE A 335 2.49 -3.50 14.65
CA ILE A 335 3.28 -2.29 14.95
C ILE A 335 4.17 -1.85 13.78
N SER A 336 3.68 -1.99 12.54
CA SER A 336 4.41 -1.67 11.32
C SER A 336 5.39 -2.77 10.85
N GLN A 337 6.02 -2.54 9.72
CA GLN A 337 6.96 -3.45 9.05
C GLN A 337 8.13 -2.69 8.42
N GLY A 338 9.18 -3.42 8.09
CA GLY A 338 10.36 -2.93 7.41
C GLY A 338 10.71 -3.78 6.18
N PRO A 339 11.69 -3.35 5.38
CA PRO A 339 12.14 -4.09 4.22
C PRO A 339 12.84 -5.39 4.61
N GLN A 340 12.90 -6.33 3.67
CA GLN A 340 13.70 -7.54 3.81
C GLN A 340 15.13 -7.28 3.30
N ASP A 341 16.12 -7.73 4.05
CA ASP A 341 17.55 -7.43 3.79
C ASP A 341 18.18 -8.34 2.73
N ARG A 342 17.44 -9.32 2.16
CA ARG A 342 18.01 -10.36 1.28
C ARG A 342 18.75 -9.79 0.06
N LEU A 343 18.19 -8.78 -0.57
CA LEU A 343 18.78 -8.17 -1.77
C LEU A 343 20.10 -7.47 -1.41
N VAL A 344 20.07 -6.65 -0.35
CA VAL A 344 21.22 -5.85 0.09
C VAL A 344 22.33 -6.70 0.72
N ASN A 345 21.97 -7.74 1.48
CA ASN A 345 22.95 -8.62 2.10
C ASN A 345 23.81 -9.37 1.07
N ARG A 346 23.28 -9.59 -0.12
CA ARG A 346 23.99 -10.27 -1.20
C ARG A 346 24.72 -9.32 -2.14
N ASP A 347 24.14 -8.17 -2.41
CA ASP A 347 24.74 -7.18 -3.29
C ASP A 347 25.28 -6.00 -2.47
N LYS A 348 26.59 -6.07 -2.16
CA LYS A 348 27.27 -5.06 -1.34
C LYS A 348 27.36 -3.67 -2.00
N SER A 349 27.00 -3.56 -3.27
CA SER A 349 26.93 -2.26 -3.97
C SER A 349 25.70 -1.45 -3.56
N LEU A 350 24.66 -2.10 -3.03
CA LEU A 350 23.49 -1.45 -2.48
C LEU A 350 23.72 -1.07 -1.00
N GLN A 351 23.45 0.17 -0.66
CA GLN A 351 23.56 0.69 0.70
C GLN A 351 22.18 0.92 1.32
N LEU A 352 22.12 0.73 2.64
CA LEU A 352 20.97 1.08 3.46
C LEU A 352 21.24 2.40 4.21
N ASN A 353 20.17 3.11 4.54
CA ASN A 353 20.22 4.20 5.51
C ASN A 353 20.12 3.67 6.95
N ASP A 354 20.22 4.56 7.94
CA ASP A 354 20.17 4.23 9.37
C ASP A 354 18.87 3.55 9.83
N LYS A 355 17.81 3.64 9.01
CA LYS A 355 16.51 3.00 9.25
C LYS A 355 16.40 1.62 8.58
N GLY A 356 17.46 1.14 7.94
CA GLY A 356 17.47 -0.12 7.20
C GLY A 356 16.71 -0.08 5.87
N LEU A 357 16.43 1.12 5.33
CA LEU A 357 15.78 1.33 4.04
C LEU A 357 16.83 1.51 2.95
N LEU A 358 16.48 1.14 1.71
CA LEU A 358 17.39 1.29 0.58
C LEU A 358 17.70 2.77 0.34
N LYS A 359 19.00 3.10 0.28
CA LYS A 359 19.48 4.47 0.05
C LYS A 359 19.38 4.81 -1.43
N THR A 360 18.75 5.93 -1.73
CA THR A 360 18.63 6.52 -3.08
C THR A 360 18.99 7.99 -3.04
N ASP A 361 19.30 8.55 -4.20
CA ASP A 361 19.34 9.99 -4.41
C ASP A 361 17.93 10.58 -4.60
N GLU A 362 17.85 11.86 -4.96
CA GLU A 362 16.60 12.57 -5.20
C GLU A 362 15.84 12.08 -6.46
N HIS A 363 16.52 11.41 -7.38
CA HIS A 363 15.97 10.82 -8.61
C HIS A 363 15.61 9.34 -8.43
N GLY A 364 15.82 8.78 -7.23
CA GLY A 364 15.55 7.38 -6.91
C GLY A 364 16.61 6.41 -7.40
N GLU A 365 17.77 6.88 -7.91
CA GLU A 365 18.89 6.02 -8.24
C GLU A 365 19.57 5.54 -6.94
N THR A 366 19.84 4.25 -6.87
CA THR A 366 20.53 3.64 -5.73
C THR A 366 22.04 3.90 -5.80
N THR A 367 22.79 3.36 -4.85
CA THR A 367 24.27 3.38 -4.91
C THR A 367 24.86 2.52 -6.03
N MET A 368 24.04 1.75 -6.76
CA MET A 368 24.43 0.97 -7.93
C MET A 368 23.90 1.65 -9.19
N PRO A 369 24.78 2.09 -10.13
CA PRO A 369 24.36 2.80 -11.33
C PRO A 369 23.34 2.02 -12.18
N GLY A 370 22.30 2.71 -12.66
CA GLY A 370 21.22 2.12 -13.46
C GLY A 370 20.19 1.31 -12.65
N VAL A 371 20.35 1.24 -11.32
CA VAL A 371 19.42 0.59 -10.42
C VAL A 371 18.65 1.64 -9.61
N PHE A 372 17.34 1.68 -9.80
CA PHE A 372 16.43 2.64 -9.18
C PHE A 372 15.49 1.94 -8.19
N ALA A 373 14.97 2.68 -7.22
CA ALA A 373 14.06 2.13 -6.24
C ALA A 373 13.01 3.14 -5.79
N SER A 374 11.80 2.65 -5.46
CA SER A 374 10.77 3.43 -4.76
C SER A 374 9.79 2.55 -3.96
N GLY A 375 8.83 3.22 -3.32
CA GLY A 375 7.85 2.60 -2.44
C GLY A 375 8.46 2.25 -1.08
N ASP A 376 7.84 1.32 -0.38
CA ASP A 376 8.15 1.04 1.03
C ASP A 376 9.59 0.57 1.28
N VAL A 377 10.29 0.05 0.28
CA VAL A 377 11.72 -0.33 0.39
C VAL A 377 12.63 0.89 0.59
N VAL A 378 12.18 2.09 0.16
CA VAL A 378 12.92 3.36 0.27
C VAL A 378 12.33 4.24 1.37
N THR A 379 11.00 4.36 1.45
CA THR A 379 10.33 5.32 2.32
C THR A 379 9.84 4.74 3.66
N GLY A 380 9.89 3.41 3.82
CA GLY A 380 9.11 2.69 4.83
C GLY A 380 7.65 2.56 4.41
N ALA A 381 6.85 1.85 5.21
CA ALA A 381 5.45 1.58 4.91
C ALA A 381 4.64 2.89 4.80
N LYS A 382 4.04 3.12 3.63
CA LYS A 382 3.21 4.27 3.27
C LYS A 382 1.97 3.85 2.50
N THR A 383 1.28 4.83 1.92
CA THR A 383 0.05 4.61 1.15
C THR A 383 0.34 4.17 -0.30
N VAL A 384 -0.65 3.51 -0.91
CA VAL A 384 -0.57 3.10 -2.33
C VAL A 384 -0.37 4.30 -3.25
N VAL A 385 -1.09 5.39 -3.03
CA VAL A 385 -1.00 6.59 -3.86
C VAL A 385 0.37 7.29 -3.74
N GLU A 386 1.03 7.23 -2.58
CA GLU A 386 2.40 7.72 -2.44
C GLU A 386 3.39 6.83 -3.21
N ALA A 387 3.21 5.51 -3.19
CA ALA A 387 4.03 4.61 -4.02
C ALA A 387 3.87 4.93 -5.52
N VAL A 388 2.65 5.24 -5.98
CA VAL A 388 2.41 5.72 -7.36
C VAL A 388 3.13 7.04 -7.61
N HIS A 389 2.99 8.02 -6.71
CA HIS A 389 3.59 9.34 -6.85
C HIS A 389 5.10 9.26 -7.07
N TYR A 390 5.82 8.60 -6.17
CA TYR A 390 7.27 8.45 -6.29
C TYR A 390 7.66 7.64 -7.54
N SER A 391 6.91 6.58 -7.85
CA SER A 391 7.20 5.76 -9.04
C SER A 391 7.03 6.53 -10.35
N LYS A 392 6.12 7.50 -10.43
CA LYS A 392 6.01 8.37 -11.63
C LYS A 392 7.29 9.16 -11.84
N MET A 393 7.81 9.80 -10.79
CA MET A 393 9.06 10.58 -10.86
C MET A 393 10.24 9.68 -11.26
N ILE A 394 10.32 8.49 -10.70
CA ILE A 394 11.40 7.55 -10.98
C ILE A 394 11.28 6.94 -12.38
N ALA A 395 10.09 6.74 -12.92
CA ALA A 395 9.92 6.34 -14.32
C ALA A 395 10.49 7.37 -15.29
N ASP A 396 10.39 8.67 -14.97
CA ASP A 396 10.99 9.75 -15.74
C ASP A 396 12.52 9.70 -15.63
N ALA A 397 13.08 9.57 -14.43
CA ALA A 397 14.51 9.45 -14.19
C ALA A 397 15.13 8.21 -14.87
N MET A 398 14.47 7.05 -14.78
CA MET A 398 14.89 5.83 -15.48
C MET A 398 14.88 6.00 -17.00
N HIS A 399 13.87 6.70 -17.54
CA HIS A 399 13.79 7.00 -18.96
C HIS A 399 14.98 7.87 -19.40
N GLU A 400 15.24 8.96 -18.68
CA GLU A 400 16.36 9.87 -18.95
C GLU A 400 17.71 9.16 -18.84
N TYR A 401 17.92 8.37 -17.80
CA TYR A 401 19.13 7.56 -17.64
C TYR A 401 19.38 6.66 -18.87
N MET A 402 18.35 5.94 -19.33
CA MET A 402 18.48 5.03 -20.47
C MET A 402 18.61 5.76 -21.82
N GLN A 403 18.18 7.02 -21.95
CA GLN A 403 18.46 7.82 -23.14
C GLN A 403 19.93 8.25 -23.19
N ASN A 404 20.51 8.60 -22.06
CA ASN A 404 21.88 9.06 -21.93
C ASN A 404 22.91 7.91 -21.91
N ASN A 405 22.48 6.67 -21.64
CA ASN A 405 23.30 5.45 -21.58
C ASN A 405 22.73 4.39 -22.56
N PRO A 406 22.96 4.52 -23.87
CA PRO A 406 22.35 3.71 -24.91
C PRO A 406 22.74 2.22 -24.89
#